data_0d98560b7702c1ff76b03d132a6df8ed
#
_entry.id   0d98560b7702c1ff76b03d132a6df8ed
#
_cell.length_a   1.000
_cell.length_b   1.000
_cell.length_c   1.000
_cell.angle_alpha   90.00
_cell.angle_beta   90.00
_cell.angle_gamma   90.00
#
_symmetry.space_group_name_H-M   'P 1'
#
loop_
_entity.id
_entity.type
_entity.pdbx_description
1 polymer ?
#
loop_
_entity_poly.entity_id
_entity_poly.type
_entity_poly.pdbx_seq_one_letter_code
_entity_poly.pdbx_strand_id
1 'polypeptide(L)'
;MAAEPIWPTAGPLPWPVPVRDPAETAPPETAERPPAPIITPGAPAGLIDALEFTVVDVETTGWQPGEAHITDIGAVRVRHGRVLAHFSALVNPGTEIPAEISALTGITDAMARRAPAIGAVMPRFLDFAAGSILAAHNAAFDIGFLQAGAAACGLAWPDFAVLDTVPLARLVLGEDEVTDRKLGTLAAFFRARTLPCHRALPDALATVEVLHGLLGRLALAGVRTLAELGEPSGQHSGEPSGQRSGEHSTGEHEEA
;
A
#
# COMPACT_ATOMS: atom_id res chain seq x y z
N MET A 1 -24.36 5.22 -27.92
CA MET A 1 -24.46 6.39 -27.03
C MET A 1 -23.58 6.03 -25.82
N ALA A 2 -22.41 6.66 -25.71
CA ALA A 2 -21.50 6.46 -24.58
C ALA A 2 -22.08 7.20 -23.37
N ALA A 3 -22.21 6.50 -22.25
CA ALA A 3 -22.66 7.10 -21.00
C ALA A 3 -21.59 8.08 -20.51
N GLU A 4 -21.97 9.33 -20.28
CA GLU A 4 -21.08 10.33 -19.68
C GLU A 4 -20.68 9.95 -18.26
N PRO A 5 -19.42 10.22 -17.84
CA PRO A 5 -18.98 9.96 -16.49
C PRO A 5 -19.72 10.89 -15.50
N ILE A 6 -20.31 10.30 -14.47
CA ILE A 6 -21.11 10.96 -13.42
C ILE A 6 -20.25 11.80 -12.44
N TRP A 7 -18.99 12.08 -12.74
CA TRP A 7 -18.10 12.81 -11.83
C TRP A 7 -17.68 14.15 -12.43
N PRO A 8 -17.75 15.25 -11.65
CA PRO A 8 -17.18 16.51 -12.08
C PRO A 8 -15.65 16.39 -12.17
N THR A 9 -15.11 16.81 -13.29
CA THR A 9 -13.68 17.02 -13.52
C THR A 9 -13.09 17.86 -12.39
N ALA A 10 -11.91 17.43 -11.91
CA ALA A 10 -11.17 17.97 -10.77
C ALA A 10 -11.17 19.51 -10.69
N GLY A 11 -12.01 20.03 -9.82
CA GLY A 11 -11.87 21.35 -9.24
C GLY A 11 -11.06 21.27 -7.95
N PRO A 12 -10.46 22.38 -7.46
CA PRO A 12 -9.71 22.41 -6.22
C PRO A 12 -10.61 21.99 -5.06
N LEU A 13 -10.10 21.06 -4.23
CA LEU A 13 -10.78 20.57 -3.02
C LEU A 13 -11.07 21.75 -2.07
N PRO A 14 -12.33 21.87 -1.56
CA PRO A 14 -12.75 23.07 -0.84
C PRO A 14 -12.58 23.00 0.68
N TRP A 15 -11.41 22.68 1.24
CA TRP A 15 -11.18 22.91 2.68
C TRP A 15 -9.75 23.14 3.11
N PRO A 16 -9.55 24.13 3.99
CA PRO A 16 -8.44 24.08 4.92
C PRO A 16 -8.88 23.25 6.15
N VAL A 17 -8.29 22.07 6.37
CA VAL A 17 -8.48 21.31 7.61
C VAL A 17 -7.38 21.75 8.59
N PRO A 18 -7.71 22.11 9.85
CA PRO A 18 -6.68 22.39 10.85
C PRO A 18 -5.90 21.11 11.15
N VAL A 19 -4.58 21.18 11.03
CA VAL A 19 -3.64 20.14 11.42
C VAL A 19 -3.73 19.97 12.93
N ARG A 20 -4.28 18.83 13.40
CA ARG A 20 -4.11 18.37 14.78
C ARG A 20 -3.00 17.35 14.83
N ASP A 21 -2.23 17.36 15.92
CA ASP A 21 -1.10 16.49 16.17
C ASP A 21 -1.56 14.99 16.15
N PRO A 22 -1.03 14.12 15.28
CA PRO A 22 -1.48 12.74 15.14
C PRO A 22 -1.01 11.82 16.25
N ALA A 23 -0.31 12.31 17.26
CA ALA A 23 0.34 11.47 18.28
C ALA A 23 -0.64 10.78 19.27
N GLU A 24 -1.95 11.09 19.25
CA GLU A 24 -2.82 10.73 20.38
C GLU A 24 -3.83 9.60 20.11
N THR A 25 -3.97 9.09 18.89
CA THR A 25 -5.04 8.14 18.56
C THR A 25 -4.66 6.95 17.67
N ALA A 26 -3.39 6.62 17.53
CA ALA A 26 -3.01 5.36 16.89
C ALA A 26 -3.38 4.19 17.83
N PRO A 27 -3.94 3.07 17.31
CA PRO A 27 -4.14 1.88 18.12
C PRO A 27 -2.80 1.46 18.72
N PRO A 28 -2.79 0.91 19.95
CA PRO A 28 -1.56 0.43 20.57
C PRO A 28 -0.91 -0.56 19.60
N GLU A 29 0.35 -0.33 19.30
CA GLU A 29 1.18 -1.26 18.54
C GLU A 29 1.23 -2.56 19.35
N THR A 30 0.34 -3.51 19.01
CA THR A 30 0.25 -4.78 19.72
C THR A 30 1.52 -5.55 19.50
N ALA A 31 2.20 -5.83 20.61
CA ALA A 31 3.40 -6.64 20.68
C ALA A 31 3.22 -7.97 19.91
N GLU A 32 4.28 -8.33 19.14
CA GLU A 32 4.60 -9.68 18.67
C GLU A 32 3.68 -10.35 17.63
N ARG A 33 3.19 -9.60 16.67
CA ARG A 33 2.82 -10.22 15.38
C ARG A 33 4.09 -10.34 14.53
N PRO A 34 4.37 -11.52 13.90
CA PRO A 34 5.48 -11.58 12.94
C PRO A 34 5.30 -10.46 11.91
N PRO A 35 6.40 -9.81 11.47
CA PRO A 35 6.29 -8.71 10.52
C PRO A 35 5.47 -9.17 9.31
N ALA A 36 4.47 -8.38 8.95
CA ALA A 36 3.67 -8.65 7.76
C ALA A 36 4.61 -8.74 6.55
N PRO A 37 4.35 -9.65 5.59
CA PRO A 37 5.17 -9.73 4.38
C PRO A 37 5.09 -8.41 3.62
N ILE A 38 6.20 -8.00 3.01
CA ILE A 38 6.26 -6.79 2.17
C ILE A 38 5.27 -6.92 1.02
N ILE A 39 5.17 -8.11 0.46
CA ILE A 39 4.24 -8.45 -0.62
C ILE A 39 3.69 -9.86 -0.40
N THR A 40 2.39 -10.06 -0.69
CA THR A 40 1.78 -11.38 -0.63
C THR A 40 2.23 -12.26 -1.81
N PRO A 41 2.21 -13.59 -1.66
CA PRO A 41 2.46 -14.52 -2.76
C PRO A 41 1.53 -14.27 -3.96
N GLY A 42 2.02 -14.56 -5.16
CA GLY A 42 1.25 -14.37 -6.39
C GLY A 42 1.44 -13.00 -7.07
N ALA A 43 2.37 -12.18 -6.58
CA ALA A 43 2.73 -10.94 -7.25
C ALA A 43 3.16 -11.21 -8.71
N PRO A 44 2.72 -10.36 -9.66
CA PRO A 44 3.06 -10.56 -11.07
C PRO A 44 4.56 -10.46 -11.27
N ALA A 45 5.09 -11.35 -12.10
CA ALA A 45 6.46 -11.27 -12.57
C ALA A 45 6.61 -10.06 -13.49
N GLY A 46 7.65 -9.26 -13.28
CA GLY A 46 7.91 -8.10 -14.13
C GLY A 46 8.71 -7.02 -13.41
N LEU A 47 9.13 -6.03 -14.18
CA LEU A 47 9.80 -4.85 -13.63
C LEU A 47 8.81 -4.03 -12.82
N ILE A 48 9.20 -3.59 -11.63
CA ILE A 48 8.38 -2.79 -10.71
C ILE A 48 7.79 -1.57 -11.42
N ASP A 49 8.58 -0.90 -12.25
CA ASP A 49 8.14 0.29 -12.98
C ASP A 49 6.98 0.02 -13.94
N ALA A 50 6.87 -1.20 -14.49
CA ALA A 50 5.82 -1.58 -15.42
C ALA A 50 4.52 -2.01 -14.72
N LEU A 51 4.59 -2.29 -13.42
CA LEU A 51 3.44 -2.77 -12.66
C LEU A 51 2.45 -1.64 -12.39
N GLU A 52 1.19 -2.03 -12.28
CA GLU A 52 0.11 -1.14 -11.94
C GLU A 52 -0.31 -1.40 -10.49
N PHE A 53 -0.37 -0.34 -9.71
CA PHE A 53 -0.77 -0.39 -8.32
C PHE A 53 -2.09 0.36 -8.13
N THR A 54 -2.95 -0.18 -7.28
CA THR A 54 -4.06 0.55 -6.68
C THR A 54 -3.71 0.78 -5.21
N VAL A 55 -3.30 2.01 -4.91
CA VAL A 55 -3.02 2.44 -3.54
C VAL A 55 -4.33 2.79 -2.88
N VAL A 56 -4.65 2.15 -1.77
CA VAL A 56 -5.94 2.27 -1.08
C VAL A 56 -5.74 2.66 0.38
N ASP A 57 -6.71 3.41 0.88
CA ASP A 57 -6.86 3.76 2.29
C ASP A 57 -8.35 3.74 2.63
N VAL A 58 -8.73 3.36 3.85
CA VAL A 58 -10.11 3.32 4.30
C VAL A 58 -10.28 4.02 5.65
N GLU A 59 -11.39 4.76 5.79
CA GLU A 59 -11.86 5.22 7.09
C GLU A 59 -12.98 4.31 7.59
N THR A 60 -13.07 4.13 8.90
CA THR A 60 -13.94 3.14 9.53
C THR A 60 -14.61 3.68 10.78
N THR A 61 -15.60 2.98 11.33
CA THR A 61 -16.22 3.32 12.63
C THR A 61 -15.41 2.80 13.82
N GLY A 62 -14.27 2.13 13.61
CA GLY A 62 -13.43 1.55 14.67
C GLY A 62 -12.30 0.71 14.08
N TRP A 63 -11.67 -0.11 14.91
CA TRP A 63 -10.36 -0.69 14.61
C TRP A 63 -10.39 -2.15 14.12
N GLN A 64 -11.50 -2.88 14.30
CA GLN A 64 -11.55 -4.31 14.02
C GLN A 64 -12.55 -4.62 12.90
N PRO A 65 -12.09 -5.25 11.78
CA PRO A 65 -12.98 -5.75 10.73
C PRO A 65 -14.01 -6.73 11.32
N GLY A 66 -15.27 -6.60 10.89
CA GLY A 66 -16.38 -7.43 11.38
C GLY A 66 -17.13 -6.84 12.59
N GLU A 67 -16.48 -6.02 13.42
CA GLU A 67 -17.11 -5.25 14.50
C GLU A 67 -17.37 -3.81 14.09
N ALA A 68 -16.45 -3.24 13.31
CA ALA A 68 -16.55 -1.90 12.76
C ALA A 68 -16.77 -1.94 11.24
N HIS A 69 -17.24 -0.83 10.69
CA HIS A 69 -17.68 -0.71 9.30
C HIS A 69 -16.96 0.42 8.58
N ILE A 70 -16.78 0.28 7.26
CA ILE A 70 -16.17 1.30 6.41
C ILE A 70 -17.08 2.52 6.31
N THR A 71 -16.48 3.72 6.42
CA THR A 71 -17.14 5.03 6.26
C THR A 71 -16.64 5.81 5.04
N ASP A 72 -15.39 5.56 4.59
CA ASP A 72 -14.80 6.19 3.39
C ASP A 72 -13.86 5.20 2.71
N ILE A 73 -13.80 5.18 1.38
CA ILE A 73 -12.81 4.43 0.60
C ILE A 73 -12.15 5.41 -0.35
N GLY A 74 -10.83 5.55 -0.23
CA GLY A 74 -10.00 6.30 -1.16
C GLY A 74 -9.03 5.36 -1.87
N ALA A 75 -8.96 5.42 -3.19
CA ALA A 75 -7.97 4.65 -3.92
C ALA A 75 -7.42 5.42 -5.11
N VAL A 76 -6.15 5.16 -5.44
CA VAL A 76 -5.42 5.83 -6.51
C VAL A 76 -4.73 4.78 -7.36
N ARG A 77 -5.07 4.74 -8.63
CA ARG A 77 -4.44 3.84 -9.60
C ARG A 77 -3.22 4.50 -10.20
N VAL A 78 -2.07 3.83 -10.11
CA VAL A 78 -0.78 4.40 -10.53
C VAL A 78 0.03 3.39 -11.33
N ARG A 79 0.79 3.90 -12.31
CA ARG A 79 1.78 3.15 -13.08
C ARG A 79 2.87 4.09 -13.58
N HIS A 80 4.12 3.64 -13.62
CA HIS A 80 5.28 4.47 -14.01
C HIS A 80 5.35 5.81 -13.26
N GLY A 81 5.04 5.82 -11.96
CA GLY A 81 5.00 7.04 -11.17
C GLY A 81 3.90 8.03 -11.53
N ARG A 82 2.94 7.65 -12.37
CA ARG A 82 1.84 8.53 -12.83
C ARG A 82 0.51 8.05 -12.28
N VAL A 83 -0.28 8.97 -11.78
CA VAL A 83 -1.67 8.72 -11.40
C VAL A 83 -2.50 8.54 -12.68
N LEU A 84 -3.20 7.41 -12.79
CA LEU A 84 -4.07 7.06 -13.90
C LEU A 84 -5.52 7.39 -13.60
N ALA A 85 -5.98 7.11 -12.38
CA ALA A 85 -7.36 7.31 -11.96
C ALA A 85 -7.47 7.43 -10.44
N HIS A 86 -8.56 7.98 -9.95
CA HIS A 86 -8.93 8.04 -8.54
C HIS A 86 -10.28 7.37 -8.32
N PHE A 87 -10.44 6.77 -7.16
CA PHE A 87 -11.70 6.30 -6.61
C PHE A 87 -11.88 6.95 -5.23
N SER A 88 -13.06 7.50 -4.98
CA SER A 88 -13.41 8.04 -3.66
C SER A 88 -14.89 7.84 -3.42
N ALA A 89 -15.24 7.27 -2.28
CA ALA A 89 -16.62 7.03 -1.95
C ALA A 89 -16.82 7.02 -0.43
N LEU A 90 -17.62 7.98 0.07
CA LEU A 90 -18.23 7.83 1.38
C LEU A 90 -19.16 6.63 1.38
N VAL A 91 -19.21 5.93 2.50
CA VAL A 91 -20.03 4.73 2.71
C VAL A 91 -20.92 4.93 3.92
N ASN A 92 -22.19 4.58 3.79
CA ASN A 92 -23.07 4.48 4.94
C ASN A 92 -22.75 3.20 5.73
N PRO A 93 -22.20 3.30 6.96
CA PRO A 93 -21.85 2.12 7.76
C PRO A 93 -23.07 1.39 8.32
N GLY A 94 -24.27 1.98 8.26
CA GLY A 94 -25.50 1.42 8.86
C GLY A 94 -25.54 1.52 10.39
N THR A 95 -24.53 2.10 11.01
CA THR A 95 -24.40 2.32 12.45
C THR A 95 -23.99 3.74 12.75
N GLU A 96 -24.08 4.19 14.01
CA GLU A 96 -23.51 5.47 14.42
C GLU A 96 -21.99 5.44 14.38
N ILE A 97 -21.40 6.57 14.00
CA ILE A 97 -19.96 6.77 14.01
C ILE A 97 -19.55 7.28 15.40
N PRO A 98 -18.67 6.60 16.14
CA PRO A 98 -18.20 7.09 17.44
C PRO A 98 -17.69 8.54 17.36
N ALA A 99 -17.95 9.32 18.40
CA ALA A 99 -17.62 10.74 18.41
C ALA A 99 -16.11 11.00 18.21
N GLU A 100 -15.26 10.15 18.77
CA GLU A 100 -13.81 10.20 18.60
C GLU A 100 -13.39 9.92 17.15
N ILE A 101 -14.05 8.99 16.47
CA ILE A 101 -13.79 8.71 15.04
C ILE A 101 -14.27 9.87 14.17
N SER A 102 -15.47 10.41 14.46
CA SER A 102 -15.95 11.61 13.75
C SER A 102 -15.03 12.81 13.95
N ALA A 103 -14.45 12.97 15.14
CA ALA A 103 -13.51 14.05 15.43
C ALA A 103 -12.17 13.84 14.68
N LEU A 104 -11.72 12.60 14.52
CA LEU A 104 -10.50 12.23 13.82
C LEU A 104 -10.62 12.41 12.31
N THR A 105 -11.65 11.82 11.71
CA THR A 105 -11.83 11.73 10.26
C THR A 105 -12.59 12.93 9.68
N GLY A 106 -13.31 13.67 10.50
CA GLY A 106 -14.25 14.70 10.06
C GLY A 106 -15.52 14.14 9.39
N ILE A 107 -15.70 12.80 9.36
CA ILE A 107 -16.89 12.17 8.80
C ILE A 107 -17.97 12.13 9.87
N THR A 108 -19.07 12.82 9.62
CA THR A 108 -20.20 12.85 10.54
C THR A 108 -21.28 11.85 10.15
N ASP A 109 -22.10 11.45 11.12
CA ASP A 109 -23.29 10.62 10.85
C ASP A 109 -24.20 11.24 9.78
N ALA A 110 -24.33 12.56 9.75
CA ALA A 110 -25.16 13.25 8.77
C ALA A 110 -24.61 13.10 7.34
N MET A 111 -23.29 13.04 7.18
CA MET A 111 -22.61 12.76 5.91
C MET A 111 -22.79 11.28 5.53
N ALA A 112 -22.49 10.38 6.46
CA ALA A 112 -22.53 8.95 6.24
C ALA A 112 -23.94 8.43 5.91
N ARG A 113 -24.97 8.91 6.58
CA ARG A 113 -26.36 8.55 6.30
C ARG A 113 -26.85 8.91 4.88
N ARG A 114 -26.19 9.88 4.22
CA ARG A 114 -26.51 10.27 2.84
C ARG A 114 -25.71 9.47 1.79
N ALA A 115 -24.68 8.76 2.25
CA ALA A 115 -23.83 7.97 1.40
C ALA A 115 -24.51 6.64 1.01
N PRO A 116 -24.09 6.00 -0.11
CA PRO A 116 -24.55 4.67 -0.46
C PRO A 116 -24.06 3.62 0.56
N ALA A 117 -24.81 2.55 0.71
CA ALA A 117 -24.38 1.38 1.49
C ALA A 117 -23.19 0.69 0.80
N ILE A 118 -22.40 -0.09 1.59
CA ILE A 118 -21.21 -0.82 1.11
C ILE A 118 -21.51 -1.71 -0.09
N GLY A 119 -22.69 -2.32 -0.18
CA GLY A 119 -23.10 -3.18 -1.30
C GLY A 119 -23.21 -2.46 -2.65
N ALA A 120 -23.39 -1.14 -2.65
CA ALA A 120 -23.38 -0.34 -3.87
C ALA A 120 -21.96 0.18 -4.23
N VAL A 121 -21.05 0.26 -3.25
CA VAL A 121 -19.70 0.80 -3.40
C VAL A 121 -18.70 -0.30 -3.72
N MET A 122 -18.77 -1.41 -3.01
CA MET A 122 -17.78 -2.49 -3.10
C MET A 122 -17.60 -3.08 -4.50
N PRO A 123 -18.66 -3.39 -5.27
CA PRO A 123 -18.47 -3.87 -6.66
C PRO A 123 -17.65 -2.89 -7.51
N ARG A 124 -17.93 -1.60 -7.36
CA ARG A 124 -17.22 -0.54 -8.12
C ARG A 124 -15.78 -0.39 -7.70
N PHE A 125 -15.47 -0.59 -6.41
CA PHE A 125 -14.11 -0.63 -5.92
C PHE A 125 -13.34 -1.84 -6.48
N LEU A 126 -13.96 -3.02 -6.45
CA LEU A 126 -13.35 -4.23 -7.00
C LEU A 126 -13.07 -4.11 -8.51
N ASP A 127 -14.00 -3.54 -9.26
CA ASP A 127 -13.80 -3.24 -10.68
C ASP A 127 -12.68 -2.22 -10.89
N PHE A 128 -12.61 -1.18 -10.05
CA PHE A 128 -11.55 -0.19 -10.11
C PHE A 128 -10.17 -0.78 -9.82
N ALA A 129 -10.07 -1.71 -8.88
CA ALA A 129 -8.82 -2.34 -8.48
C ALA A 129 -8.40 -3.52 -9.38
N ALA A 130 -9.30 -4.00 -10.26
CA ALA A 130 -9.06 -5.18 -11.07
C ALA A 130 -7.77 -5.10 -11.88
N GLY A 131 -6.97 -6.18 -11.85
CA GLY A 131 -5.73 -6.31 -12.62
C GLY A 131 -4.55 -5.50 -12.08
N SER A 132 -4.66 -4.88 -10.91
CA SER A 132 -3.57 -4.17 -10.25
C SER A 132 -3.12 -4.87 -8.96
N ILE A 133 -1.96 -4.50 -8.46
CA ILE A 133 -1.49 -4.84 -7.12
C ILE A 133 -2.12 -3.84 -6.15
N LEU A 134 -2.77 -4.32 -5.10
CA LEU A 134 -3.19 -3.44 -4.01
C LEU A 134 -1.96 -3.00 -3.20
N ALA A 135 -1.90 -1.73 -2.86
CA ALA A 135 -0.89 -1.22 -1.94
C ALA A 135 -1.57 -0.37 -0.86
N ALA A 136 -1.10 -0.47 0.38
CA ALA A 136 -1.60 0.34 1.48
C ALA A 136 -0.51 0.59 2.52
N HIS A 137 -0.75 1.52 3.43
CA HIS A 137 0.12 1.80 4.55
C HIS A 137 -0.39 1.08 5.80
N ASN A 138 0.30 0.02 6.24
CA ASN A 138 -0.21 -0.97 7.20
C ASN A 138 -1.38 -1.76 6.61
N ALA A 139 -1.13 -2.37 5.45
CA ALA A 139 -2.12 -2.96 4.56
C ALA A 139 -3.08 -3.97 5.23
N ALA A 140 -2.66 -4.63 6.31
CA ALA A 140 -3.51 -5.58 7.02
C ALA A 140 -4.81 -4.94 7.52
N PHE A 141 -4.79 -3.65 7.86
CA PHE A 141 -5.97 -2.90 8.28
C PHE A 141 -6.94 -2.69 7.11
N ASP A 142 -6.49 -2.00 6.07
CA ASP A 142 -7.35 -1.64 4.94
C ASP A 142 -7.90 -2.85 4.22
N ILE A 143 -7.02 -3.81 3.93
CA ILE A 143 -7.39 -5.05 3.24
C ILE A 143 -8.37 -5.88 4.08
N GLY A 144 -8.16 -5.95 5.40
CA GLY A 144 -9.08 -6.64 6.30
C GLY A 144 -10.49 -6.06 6.27
N PHE A 145 -10.63 -4.73 6.27
CA PHE A 145 -11.92 -4.06 6.16
C PHE A 145 -12.57 -4.24 4.78
N LEU A 146 -11.79 -4.14 3.71
CA LEU A 146 -12.30 -4.35 2.35
C LEU A 146 -12.77 -5.79 2.13
N GLN A 147 -12.02 -6.78 2.64
CA GLN A 147 -12.42 -8.19 2.61
C GLN A 147 -13.72 -8.44 3.39
N ALA A 148 -13.81 -7.88 4.61
CA ALA A 148 -15.02 -7.97 5.41
C ALA A 148 -16.22 -7.32 4.70
N GLY A 149 -16.01 -6.16 4.10
CA GLY A 149 -17.03 -5.46 3.30
C GLY A 149 -17.49 -6.25 2.07
N ALA A 150 -16.58 -6.90 1.35
CA ALA A 150 -16.91 -7.76 0.21
C ALA A 150 -17.72 -9.00 0.68
N ALA A 151 -17.26 -9.65 1.76
CA ALA A 151 -17.94 -10.79 2.35
C ALA A 151 -19.36 -10.46 2.82
N ALA A 152 -19.55 -9.30 3.46
CA ALA A 152 -20.86 -8.81 3.91
C ALA A 152 -21.84 -8.59 2.73
N CYS A 153 -21.31 -8.35 1.53
CA CYS A 153 -22.08 -8.20 0.29
C CYS A 153 -22.26 -9.51 -0.49
N GLY A 154 -21.71 -10.64 0.00
CA GLY A 154 -21.70 -11.92 -0.71
C GLY A 154 -20.80 -11.91 -1.96
N LEU A 155 -19.83 -10.99 -2.03
CA LEU A 155 -18.89 -10.89 -3.13
C LEU A 155 -17.63 -11.70 -2.83
N ALA A 156 -17.13 -12.41 -3.85
CA ALA A 156 -15.83 -13.06 -3.76
C ALA A 156 -14.72 -11.99 -3.74
N TRP A 157 -13.76 -12.12 -2.84
CA TRP A 157 -12.55 -11.32 -2.85
C TRP A 157 -11.60 -11.87 -3.91
N PRO A 158 -11.17 -11.06 -4.88
CA PRO A 158 -10.19 -11.51 -5.87
C PRO A 158 -8.82 -11.80 -5.23
N ASP A 159 -8.03 -12.65 -5.90
CA ASP A 159 -6.67 -12.96 -5.45
C ASP A 159 -5.73 -11.80 -5.79
N PHE A 160 -5.91 -10.69 -5.08
CA PHE A 160 -5.02 -9.54 -5.22
C PHE A 160 -3.66 -9.82 -4.58
N ALA A 161 -2.59 -9.54 -5.30
CA ALA A 161 -1.31 -9.30 -4.66
C ALA A 161 -1.40 -8.00 -3.84
N VAL A 162 -0.87 -8.00 -2.62
CA VAL A 162 -0.91 -6.86 -1.70
C VAL A 162 0.51 -6.47 -1.31
N LEU A 163 0.84 -5.20 -1.46
CA LEU A 163 2.10 -4.60 -1.03
C LEU A 163 1.85 -3.70 0.18
N ASP A 164 2.60 -3.92 1.26
CA ASP A 164 2.55 -3.09 2.46
C ASP A 164 3.76 -2.15 2.52
N THR A 165 3.48 -0.84 2.59
CA THR A 165 4.54 0.18 2.62
C THR A 165 5.28 0.25 3.96
N VAL A 166 4.71 -0.26 5.08
CA VAL A 166 5.38 -0.25 6.39
C VAL A 166 6.57 -1.21 6.42
N PRO A 167 6.42 -2.52 6.14
CA PRO A 167 7.57 -3.42 6.06
C PRO A 167 8.53 -3.04 4.91
N LEU A 168 8.02 -2.49 3.80
CA LEU A 168 8.87 -1.97 2.74
C LEU A 168 9.75 -0.82 3.24
N ALA A 169 9.19 0.12 4.00
CA ALA A 169 9.95 1.23 4.59
C ALA A 169 11.00 0.73 5.59
N ARG A 170 10.69 -0.33 6.37
CA ARG A 170 11.67 -0.96 7.27
C ARG A 170 12.83 -1.60 6.51
N LEU A 171 12.57 -2.13 5.32
CA LEU A 171 13.62 -2.72 4.48
C LEU A 171 14.57 -1.67 3.90
N VAL A 172 14.05 -0.54 3.43
CA VAL A 172 14.82 0.40 2.60
C VAL A 172 15.30 1.66 3.31
N LEU A 173 14.80 1.92 4.54
CA LEU A 173 15.20 3.07 5.35
C LEU A 173 15.89 2.61 6.63
N GLY A 174 17.07 3.21 6.93
CA GLY A 174 17.78 3.03 8.17
C GLY A 174 16.98 3.54 9.38
N GLU A 175 17.32 3.03 10.57
CA GLU A 175 16.69 3.46 11.83
C GLU A 175 17.00 4.92 12.18
N ASP A 176 18.10 5.44 11.68
CA ASP A 176 18.58 6.81 11.84
C ASP A 176 17.99 7.81 10.82
N GLU A 177 17.37 7.31 9.74
CA GLU A 177 16.80 8.18 8.70
C GLU A 177 15.41 8.74 9.09
N VAL A 178 14.61 7.97 9.84
CA VAL A 178 13.26 8.35 10.25
C VAL A 178 12.96 7.88 11.68
N THR A 179 12.21 8.66 12.43
CA THR A 179 11.88 8.38 13.83
C THR A 179 10.91 7.20 13.99
N ASP A 180 10.00 7.05 13.05
CA ASP A 180 9.04 5.95 12.98
C ASP A 180 8.63 5.68 11.51
N ARG A 181 7.71 4.74 11.28
CA ARG A 181 7.23 4.38 9.95
C ARG A 181 5.76 4.78 9.74
N LYS A 182 5.27 5.76 10.48
CA LYS A 182 3.92 6.31 10.29
C LYS A 182 3.83 7.06 8.96
N LEU A 183 2.65 7.06 8.36
CA LEU A 183 2.42 7.71 7.07
C LEU A 183 2.86 9.18 7.06
N GLY A 184 2.53 9.93 8.12
CA GLY A 184 2.91 11.33 8.25
C GLY A 184 4.42 11.54 8.28
N THR A 185 5.16 10.68 9.01
CA THR A 185 6.63 10.72 9.09
C THR A 185 7.26 10.42 7.73
N LEU A 186 6.79 9.37 7.05
CA LEU A 186 7.29 9.00 5.73
C LEU A 186 6.91 10.03 4.67
N ALA A 187 5.71 10.59 4.71
CA ALA A 187 5.29 11.65 3.81
C ALA A 187 6.18 12.90 3.97
N ALA A 188 6.50 13.28 5.20
CA ALA A 188 7.43 14.38 5.46
C ALA A 188 8.86 14.06 4.97
N PHE A 189 9.35 12.86 5.23
CA PHE A 189 10.68 12.41 4.79
C PHE A 189 10.84 12.46 3.27
N PHE A 190 9.86 11.95 2.53
CA PHE A 190 9.85 11.98 1.06
C PHE A 190 9.35 13.30 0.47
N ARG A 191 9.04 14.29 1.31
CA ARG A 191 8.52 15.61 0.91
C ARG A 191 7.27 15.48 0.03
N ALA A 192 6.36 14.61 0.45
CA ALA A 192 5.08 14.43 -0.23
C ALA A 192 4.32 15.77 -0.31
N ARG A 193 3.68 16.00 -1.44
CA ARG A 193 2.85 17.21 -1.66
C ARG A 193 1.52 17.11 -0.93
N THR A 194 1.04 15.87 -0.78
CA THR A 194 -0.16 15.56 -0.02
C THR A 194 0.23 15.07 1.36
N LEU A 195 -0.28 15.72 2.40
CA LEU A 195 -0.08 15.26 3.77
C LEU A 195 -1.30 14.46 4.22
N PRO A 196 -1.12 13.38 4.99
CA PRO A 196 -2.23 12.62 5.52
C PRO A 196 -3.07 13.46 6.49
N CYS A 197 -4.39 13.25 6.46
CA CYS A 197 -5.33 14.05 7.23
C CYS A 197 -6.55 13.25 7.74
N HIS A 198 -6.44 11.93 7.79
CA HIS A 198 -7.53 11.02 8.15
C HIS A 198 -8.75 11.16 7.23
N ARG A 199 -8.47 11.15 5.94
CA ARG A 199 -9.45 11.07 4.87
C ARG A 199 -8.90 10.13 3.81
N ALA A 200 -9.71 9.16 3.42
CA ALA A 200 -9.24 8.03 2.64
C ALA A 200 -8.53 8.43 1.32
N LEU A 201 -9.07 9.34 0.52
CA LEU A 201 -8.40 9.71 -0.74
C LEU A 201 -7.13 10.56 -0.54
N PRO A 202 -7.07 11.59 0.29
CA PRO A 202 -5.82 12.28 0.64
C PRO A 202 -4.74 11.34 1.19
N ASP A 203 -5.10 10.40 2.06
CA ASP A 203 -4.15 9.48 2.69
C ASP A 203 -3.65 8.43 1.69
N ALA A 204 -4.51 7.94 0.78
CA ALA A 204 -4.09 7.16 -0.37
C ALA A 204 -3.13 7.93 -1.30
N LEU A 205 -3.36 9.24 -1.55
CA LEU A 205 -2.45 10.08 -2.33
C LEU A 205 -1.09 10.27 -1.64
N ALA A 206 -1.08 10.52 -0.33
CA ALA A 206 0.15 10.58 0.46
C ALA A 206 0.91 9.25 0.39
N THR A 207 0.18 8.13 0.51
CA THR A 207 0.74 6.78 0.39
C THR A 207 1.32 6.50 -1.01
N VAL A 208 0.73 7.03 -2.08
CA VAL A 208 1.32 6.97 -3.44
C VAL A 208 2.70 7.63 -3.47
N GLU A 209 2.83 8.83 -2.91
CA GLU A 209 4.11 9.55 -2.92
C GLU A 209 5.17 8.84 -2.05
N VAL A 210 4.76 8.28 -0.91
CA VAL A 210 5.61 7.42 -0.07
C VAL A 210 6.04 6.16 -0.82
N LEU A 211 5.09 5.45 -1.45
CA LEU A 211 5.40 4.25 -2.25
C LEU A 211 6.42 4.55 -3.35
N HIS A 212 6.24 5.64 -4.09
CA HIS A 212 7.21 6.06 -5.12
C HIS A 212 8.61 6.31 -4.54
N GLY A 213 8.69 6.97 -3.37
CA GLY A 213 9.96 7.20 -2.69
C GLY A 213 10.64 5.88 -2.29
N LEU A 214 9.87 4.94 -1.73
CA LEU A 214 10.37 3.63 -1.32
C LEU A 214 10.83 2.79 -2.53
N LEU A 215 10.04 2.75 -3.61
CA LEU A 215 10.41 2.07 -4.85
C LEU A 215 11.66 2.69 -5.50
N GLY A 216 11.80 4.01 -5.40
CA GLY A 216 13.02 4.70 -5.83
C GLY A 216 14.26 4.26 -5.05
N ARG A 217 14.14 4.05 -3.74
CA ARG A 217 15.22 3.49 -2.89
C ARG A 217 15.59 2.07 -3.31
N LEU A 218 14.59 1.21 -3.58
CA LEU A 218 14.82 -0.14 -4.08
C LEU A 218 15.57 -0.11 -5.42
N ALA A 219 15.15 0.74 -6.34
CA ALA A 219 15.81 0.88 -7.65
C ALA A 219 17.27 1.29 -7.52
N LEU A 220 17.62 2.19 -6.58
CA LEU A 220 18.99 2.57 -6.26
C LEU A 220 19.80 1.42 -5.66
N ALA A 221 19.15 0.52 -4.90
CA ALA A 221 19.75 -0.70 -4.37
C ALA A 221 19.85 -1.83 -5.42
N GLY A 222 19.39 -1.61 -6.66
CA GLY A 222 19.46 -2.57 -7.75
C GLY A 222 18.27 -3.54 -7.82
N VAL A 223 17.31 -3.47 -6.89
CA VAL A 223 16.09 -4.29 -6.88
C VAL A 223 15.16 -3.81 -8.00
N ARG A 224 14.78 -4.71 -8.89
CA ARG A 224 14.00 -4.39 -10.10
C ARG A 224 12.66 -5.09 -10.16
N THR A 225 12.47 -6.17 -9.40
CA THR A 225 11.25 -6.97 -9.41
C THR A 225 10.70 -7.17 -8.00
N LEU A 226 9.39 -7.38 -7.89
CA LEU A 226 8.76 -7.67 -6.59
C LEU A 226 9.12 -9.07 -6.08
N ALA A 227 9.49 -10.00 -6.95
CA ALA A 227 9.96 -11.33 -6.55
C ALA A 227 11.20 -11.25 -5.67
N GLU A 228 12.10 -10.31 -5.97
CA GLU A 228 13.31 -10.07 -5.17
C GLU A 228 13.01 -9.59 -3.73
N LEU A 229 11.80 -9.08 -3.45
CA LEU A 229 11.37 -8.68 -2.10
C LEU A 229 10.83 -9.84 -1.27
N GLY A 230 10.39 -10.93 -1.91
CA GLY A 230 9.84 -12.12 -1.26
C GLY A 230 10.89 -13.15 -0.87
N GLU A 231 12.11 -13.04 -1.36
CA GLU A 231 13.20 -13.95 -1.01
C GLU A 231 13.92 -13.46 0.24
N PRO A 232 14.08 -14.31 1.27
CA PRO A 232 14.94 -13.96 2.39
C PRO A 232 16.35 -13.71 1.87
N SER A 233 16.94 -12.56 2.20
CA SER A 233 18.31 -12.18 1.83
C SER A 233 19.30 -13.25 2.32
N GLY A 234 19.53 -14.27 1.51
CA GLY A 234 20.38 -15.42 1.75
C GLY A 234 21.30 -15.65 0.58
N GLN A 235 22.56 -15.20 0.75
CA GLN A 235 23.74 -15.65 0.04
C GLN A 235 23.87 -15.26 -1.45
N HIS A 236 24.38 -14.08 -1.67
CA HIS A 236 25.32 -13.90 -2.77
C HIS A 236 26.61 -14.66 -2.38
N SER A 237 26.62 -15.97 -2.62
CA SER A 237 27.86 -16.74 -2.70
C SER A 237 28.51 -16.40 -4.04
N GLY A 238 29.38 -15.38 -4.01
CA GLY A 238 30.34 -15.12 -5.05
C GLY A 238 31.23 -16.35 -5.18
N GLU A 239 31.05 -17.15 -6.21
CA GLU A 239 32.08 -18.09 -6.64
C GLU A 239 33.24 -17.29 -7.24
N PRO A 240 34.43 -17.42 -6.68
CA PRO A 240 35.62 -16.91 -7.36
C PRO A 240 35.93 -17.88 -8.51
N SER A 241 35.87 -17.38 -9.73
CA SER A 241 36.41 -18.04 -10.90
C SER A 241 37.90 -18.33 -10.70
N GLY A 242 38.20 -19.56 -10.27
CA GLY A 242 39.54 -20.08 -10.16
C GLY A 242 40.13 -20.32 -11.54
N GLN A 243 41.07 -19.47 -11.90
CA GLN A 243 42.05 -19.72 -12.94
C GLN A 243 42.78 -21.03 -12.67
N ARG A 244 42.73 -21.96 -13.61
CA ARG A 244 43.67 -23.07 -13.68
C ARG A 244 44.77 -22.70 -14.66
N SER A 245 45.87 -22.34 -14.08
CA SER A 245 47.17 -22.27 -14.74
C SER A 245 47.59 -23.71 -15.13
N GLY A 246 48.11 -23.84 -16.33
CA GLY A 246 48.71 -25.06 -16.81
C GLY A 246 49.99 -25.38 -16.10
N GLU A 247 50.25 -26.63 -15.93
CA GLU A 247 51.60 -27.14 -15.73
C GLU A 247 51.93 -28.20 -16.76
N HIS A 248 52.95 -27.85 -17.56
CA HIS A 248 53.80 -28.74 -18.35
C HIS A 248 54.49 -29.71 -17.42
N SER A 249 54.56 -30.95 -17.78
CA SER A 249 55.68 -31.83 -17.38
C SER A 249 56.12 -32.67 -18.56
N THR A 250 57.32 -32.36 -18.94
CA THR A 250 58.26 -33.11 -19.78
C THR A 250 58.90 -34.22 -18.98
N GLY A 251 59.38 -35.21 -19.65
CA GLY A 251 60.47 -36.09 -19.18
C GLY A 251 60.13 -37.56 -19.29
N GLU A 252 60.67 -38.17 -20.23
CA GLU A 252 61.94 -38.90 -20.37
C GLU A 252 61.81 -40.38 -20.10
N HIS A 253 62.14 -41.15 -21.18
CA HIS A 253 63.09 -42.29 -21.29
C HIS A 253 63.09 -43.33 -20.17
N GLU A 254 63.03 -44.62 -20.44
CA GLU A 254 64.09 -45.51 -20.95
C GLU A 254 63.57 -46.97 -20.99
N GLU A 255 63.95 -47.64 -22.04
CA GLU A 255 64.49 -48.96 -22.23
C GLU A 255 64.14 -50.07 -21.23
N ALA A 256 63.62 -51.17 -21.79
CA ALA A 256 64.18 -52.47 -21.90
C ALA A 256 63.18 -53.41 -22.60
#